data_12e1541d9ca7a1f4800c2dd1d68229df
#
_entry.id   12e1541d9ca7a1f4800c2dd1d68229df
#
_cell.length_a   1.000
_cell.length_b   1.000
_cell.length_c   1.000
_cell.angle_alpha   90.00
_cell.angle_beta   90.00
_cell.angle_gamma   90.00
#
_symmetry.space_group_name_H-M   'P 1'
#
loop_
_entity.id
_entity.type
_entity.pdbx_description
1 polymer ?
#
loop_
_entity_poly.entity_id
_entity_poly.type
_entity_poly.pdbx_seq_one_letter_code
_entity_poly.pdbx_strand_id
1 'polypeptide(L)'
;MSEHAFKRIGRDIREGRIGSLVLLYGKEQYLVNWAEELLVSTYINPATKQMDYAVFDASAAEPVEIRNACETIAMLSEKRVVTVRFGSKPRLKPADVIKEAGQLPPETLLILAFESEEIDKETLKAAEGRASVYDFASLDDRLLKAFIGKRVRAEGKTIGNGAAREFIEVSGYFHRDSDYTLYNLENDLKKIAAHCTGEEITADDINAVTNGSIERKPQGRGIQNVI
;
A
#
# COMPACT_ATOMS: atom_id res chain seq x y z
N MET A 1 -11.18 6.23 17.84
CA MET A 1 -10.62 5.48 16.70
C MET A 1 -9.47 6.29 16.11
N SER A 2 -8.29 5.73 15.99
CA SER A 2 -7.16 6.42 15.36
C SER A 2 -7.44 6.65 13.87
N GLU A 3 -6.95 7.77 13.33
CA GLU A 3 -7.08 8.08 11.90
C GLU A 3 -6.30 7.05 11.07
N HIS A 4 -6.91 6.53 9.99
CA HIS A 4 -6.25 5.57 9.10
C HIS A 4 -5.01 6.18 8.44
N ALA A 5 -3.95 5.36 8.29
CA ALA A 5 -2.64 5.79 7.79
C ALA A 5 -2.71 6.57 6.46
N PHE A 6 -3.58 6.18 5.53
CA PHE A 6 -3.68 6.86 4.22
C PHE A 6 -4.18 8.31 4.33
N LYS A 7 -5.01 8.64 5.36
CA LYS A 7 -5.41 10.03 5.62
C LYS A 7 -4.30 10.79 6.34
N ARG A 8 -3.68 10.12 7.32
CA ARG A 8 -2.60 10.67 8.12
C ARG A 8 -1.41 11.08 7.26
N ILE A 9 -0.93 10.23 6.35
CA ILE A 9 0.21 10.55 5.48
C ILE A 9 -0.06 11.77 4.60
N GLY A 10 -1.27 11.89 4.01
CA GLY A 10 -1.64 13.05 3.21
C GLY A 10 -1.72 14.35 4.01
N ARG A 11 -2.13 14.28 5.29
CA ARG A 11 -2.08 15.41 6.22
C ARG A 11 -0.65 15.77 6.58
N ASP A 12 0.18 14.78 6.95
CA ASP A 12 1.55 14.98 7.39
C ASP A 12 2.42 15.58 6.27
N ILE A 13 2.16 15.21 5.00
CA ILE A 13 2.79 15.86 3.83
C ILE A 13 2.40 17.34 3.76
N ARG A 14 1.10 17.67 3.80
CA ARG A 14 0.64 19.07 3.70
C ARG A 14 1.15 19.96 4.84
N GLU A 15 1.37 19.39 6.01
CA GLU A 15 1.83 20.08 7.20
C GLU A 15 3.36 20.02 7.39
N GLY A 16 4.09 19.45 6.42
CA GLY A 16 5.55 19.36 6.48
C GLY A 16 6.09 18.50 7.62
N ARG A 17 5.30 17.51 8.08
CA ARG A 17 5.67 16.63 9.21
C ARG A 17 6.34 15.32 8.80
N ILE A 18 6.61 15.13 7.51
CA ILE A 18 7.35 13.94 7.04
C ILE A 18 8.82 14.11 7.41
N GLY A 19 9.31 13.21 8.27
CA GLY A 19 10.73 13.15 8.65
C GLY A 19 11.61 12.59 7.53
N SER A 20 12.91 12.49 7.81
CA SER A 20 13.88 11.91 6.85
C SER A 20 13.81 10.37 6.75
N LEU A 21 13.10 9.70 7.65
CA LEU A 21 12.89 8.26 7.64
C LEU A 21 11.40 7.94 7.70
N VAL A 22 10.92 7.11 6.78
CA VAL A 22 9.51 6.68 6.70
C VAL A 22 9.44 5.16 6.59
N LEU A 23 8.58 4.52 7.39
CA LEU A 23 8.26 3.10 7.30
C LEU A 23 6.81 2.95 6.81
N LEU A 24 6.63 2.18 5.72
CA LEU A 24 5.34 1.88 5.11
C LEU A 24 5.10 0.36 5.16
N TYR A 25 4.07 -0.09 5.83
CA TYR A 25 3.73 -1.52 5.95
C TYR A 25 2.23 -1.73 6.16
N GLY A 26 1.79 -2.96 6.16
CA GLY A 26 0.42 -3.33 6.50
C GLY A 26 -0.22 -4.30 5.50
N LYS A 27 -1.43 -4.73 5.82
CA LYS A 27 -2.17 -5.70 5.02
C LYS A 27 -2.49 -5.19 3.61
N GLU A 28 -2.80 -3.90 3.47
CA GLU A 28 -3.19 -3.30 2.21
C GLU A 28 -1.97 -2.80 1.42
N GLN A 29 -1.30 -3.74 0.73
CA GLN A 29 -0.15 -3.45 -0.12
C GLN A 29 -0.44 -2.44 -1.24
N TYR A 30 -1.69 -2.38 -1.69
CA TYR A 30 -2.15 -1.33 -2.58
C TYR A 30 -1.90 0.08 -2.01
N LEU A 31 -2.20 0.27 -0.72
CA LEU A 31 -2.02 1.56 -0.04
C LEU A 31 -0.56 1.81 0.33
N VAL A 32 0.24 0.77 0.60
CA VAL A 32 1.70 0.89 0.78
C VAL A 32 2.34 1.45 -0.49
N ASN A 33 2.06 0.84 -1.65
CA ASN A 33 2.59 1.29 -2.93
C ASN A 33 2.07 2.68 -3.32
N TRP A 34 0.79 2.96 -3.08
CA TRP A 34 0.23 4.30 -3.28
C TRP A 34 0.93 5.35 -2.42
N ALA A 35 1.25 5.03 -1.17
CA ALA A 35 1.94 5.96 -0.25
C ALA A 35 3.39 6.21 -0.69
N GLU A 36 4.10 5.18 -1.14
CA GLU A 36 5.43 5.32 -1.74
C GLU A 36 5.38 6.27 -2.95
N GLU A 37 4.46 6.01 -3.90
CA GLU A 37 4.28 6.86 -5.08
C GLU A 37 3.90 8.30 -4.71
N LEU A 38 3.04 8.49 -3.71
CA LEU A 38 2.65 9.81 -3.23
C LEU A 38 3.85 10.58 -2.68
N LEU A 39 4.70 9.96 -1.84
CA LEU A 39 5.92 10.57 -1.31
C LEU A 39 6.90 10.90 -2.43
N VAL A 40 7.14 9.97 -3.34
CA VAL A 40 8.03 10.19 -4.49
C VAL A 40 7.52 11.34 -5.36
N SER A 41 6.23 11.35 -5.73
CA SER A 41 5.67 12.42 -6.57
C SER A 41 5.61 13.78 -5.88
N THR A 42 5.58 13.80 -4.55
CA THR A 42 5.61 15.04 -3.77
C THR A 42 6.98 15.69 -3.78
N TYR A 43 8.05 14.91 -3.58
CA TYR A 43 9.38 15.44 -3.34
C TYR A 43 10.32 15.38 -4.53
N ILE A 44 9.99 14.60 -5.57
CA ILE A 44 10.85 14.39 -6.75
C ILE A 44 10.33 15.18 -7.95
N ASN A 45 11.22 15.98 -8.54
CA ASN A 45 10.95 16.60 -9.82
C ASN A 45 10.96 15.52 -10.93
N PRO A 46 9.87 15.38 -11.72
CA PRO A 46 9.81 14.38 -12.77
C PRO A 46 10.97 14.43 -13.78
N ALA A 47 11.51 15.62 -14.06
CA ALA A 47 12.61 15.80 -15.00
C ALA A 47 13.95 15.25 -14.49
N THR A 48 14.14 15.13 -13.18
CA THR A 48 15.38 14.64 -12.55
C THR A 48 15.19 13.35 -11.77
N LYS A 49 14.06 12.68 -11.96
CA LYS A 49 13.72 11.45 -11.22
C LYS A 49 14.81 10.40 -11.26
N GLN A 50 15.48 10.20 -12.39
CA GLN A 50 16.56 9.22 -12.52
C GLN A 50 17.82 9.57 -11.69
N MET A 51 18.00 10.85 -11.35
CA MET A 51 19.14 11.34 -10.57
C MET A 51 18.81 11.45 -9.08
N ASP A 52 17.60 11.88 -8.75
CA ASP A 52 17.21 12.23 -7.39
C ASP A 52 16.43 11.12 -6.66
N TYR A 53 16.05 10.03 -7.37
CA TYR A 53 15.35 8.89 -6.81
C TYR A 53 16.13 7.59 -7.04
N ALA A 54 16.32 6.79 -5.98
CA ALA A 54 16.93 5.47 -6.05
C ALA A 54 16.03 4.43 -5.37
N VAL A 55 15.96 3.22 -5.94
CA VAL A 55 15.21 2.09 -5.40
C VAL A 55 16.16 0.91 -5.22
N PHE A 56 16.12 0.29 -4.06
CA PHE A 56 16.88 -0.90 -3.71
C PHE A 56 15.94 -2.03 -3.32
N ASP A 57 16.27 -3.25 -3.74
CA ASP A 57 15.63 -4.46 -3.25
C ASP A 57 16.48 -5.03 -2.10
N ALA A 58 15.86 -5.23 -0.93
CA ALA A 58 16.53 -5.74 0.26
C ALA A 58 17.05 -7.18 0.11
N SER A 59 16.67 -7.90 -0.95
CA SER A 59 17.21 -9.23 -1.28
C SER A 59 18.57 -9.18 -1.97
N ALA A 60 18.93 -8.05 -2.59
CA ALA A 60 20.11 -7.91 -3.44
C ALA A 60 21.08 -6.80 -3.02
N ALA A 61 20.57 -5.71 -2.44
CA ALA A 61 21.36 -4.53 -2.09
C ALA A 61 22.33 -4.76 -0.92
N GLU A 62 23.36 -3.92 -0.84
CA GLU A 62 24.29 -3.84 0.30
C GLU A 62 23.98 -2.58 1.13
N PRO A 63 24.10 -2.62 2.48
CA PRO A 63 23.83 -1.47 3.34
C PRO A 63 24.61 -0.21 2.97
N VAL A 64 25.86 -0.38 2.57
CA VAL A 64 26.76 0.73 2.16
C VAL A 64 26.26 1.43 0.90
N GLU A 65 25.64 0.72 -0.04
CA GLU A 65 25.06 1.32 -1.26
C GLU A 65 23.88 2.20 -0.92
N ILE A 66 23.02 1.75 0.00
CA ILE A 66 21.86 2.51 0.50
C ILE A 66 22.35 3.77 1.21
N ARG A 67 23.34 3.67 2.10
CA ARG A 67 23.94 4.82 2.77
C ARG A 67 24.50 5.84 1.78
N ASN A 68 25.32 5.41 0.83
CA ASN A 68 25.91 6.28 -0.19
C ASN A 68 24.81 6.99 -1.02
N ALA A 69 23.72 6.28 -1.35
CA ALA A 69 22.58 6.88 -2.03
C ALA A 69 21.86 7.94 -1.18
N CYS A 70 21.79 7.75 0.13
CA CYS A 70 21.20 8.71 1.06
C CYS A 70 22.09 9.96 1.27
N GLU A 71 23.41 9.82 1.15
CA GLU A 71 24.38 10.93 1.28
C GLU A 71 24.49 11.77 -0.02
N THR A 72 23.93 11.25 -1.14
CA THR A 72 23.93 11.99 -2.41
C THR A 72 22.95 13.17 -2.34
N ILE A 73 23.40 14.36 -2.72
CA ILE A 73 22.58 15.57 -2.74
C ILE A 73 21.62 15.54 -3.93
N ALA A 74 20.36 15.96 -3.69
CA ALA A 74 19.38 16.15 -4.77
C ALA A 74 19.82 17.27 -5.71
N MET A 75 19.60 17.08 -7.03
CA MET A 75 20.02 18.10 -8.02
C MET A 75 18.98 19.22 -8.18
N LEU A 76 17.72 18.87 -8.45
CA LEU A 76 16.63 19.83 -8.70
C LEU A 76 15.34 19.46 -7.95
N SER A 77 15.31 18.34 -7.26
CA SER A 77 14.18 17.93 -6.44
C SER A 77 14.24 18.55 -5.06
N GLU A 78 13.12 18.62 -4.37
CA GLU A 78 13.06 19.13 -2.98
C GLU A 78 13.85 18.23 -2.04
N LYS A 79 13.83 16.91 -2.29
CA LYS A 79 14.58 15.92 -1.52
C LYS A 79 15.28 14.91 -2.42
N ARG A 80 16.35 14.34 -1.91
CA ARG A 80 16.86 13.03 -2.35
C ARG A 80 15.94 11.96 -1.78
N VAL A 81 15.32 11.12 -2.61
CA VAL A 81 14.47 10.02 -2.14
C VAL A 81 15.13 8.69 -2.43
N VAL A 82 15.24 7.87 -1.38
CA VAL A 82 15.78 6.50 -1.46
C VAL A 82 14.72 5.56 -0.92
N THR A 83 14.28 4.59 -1.70
CA THR A 83 13.37 3.53 -1.27
C THR A 83 14.10 2.21 -1.14
N VAL A 84 13.90 1.51 -0.03
CA VAL A 84 14.31 0.12 0.16
C VAL A 84 13.06 -0.73 0.32
N ARG A 85 12.87 -1.69 -0.61
CA ARG A 85 11.73 -2.60 -0.59
C ARG A 85 12.10 -3.92 0.06
N PHE A 86 11.33 -4.30 1.08
CA PHE A 86 11.46 -5.54 1.83
C PHE A 86 10.35 -6.51 1.40
N GLY A 87 10.67 -7.37 0.43
CA GLY A 87 9.78 -8.43 -0.03
C GLY A 87 9.78 -9.63 0.92
N SER A 88 9.24 -10.76 0.48
CA SER A 88 9.06 -11.97 1.29
C SER A 88 10.35 -12.63 1.79
N LYS A 89 11.48 -12.38 1.15
CA LYS A 89 12.79 -12.98 1.48
C LYS A 89 13.91 -11.93 1.45
N PRO A 90 13.89 -10.93 2.33
CA PRO A 90 14.94 -9.93 2.36
C PRO A 90 16.24 -10.56 2.90
N ARG A 91 17.38 -10.19 2.30
CA ARG A 91 18.72 -10.52 2.82
C ARG A 91 19.13 -9.50 3.90
N LEU A 92 18.72 -8.25 3.72
CA LEU A 92 18.98 -7.19 4.68
C LEU A 92 17.95 -7.21 5.82
N LYS A 93 18.41 -6.89 7.01
CA LYS A 93 17.53 -6.58 8.14
C LYS A 93 17.19 -5.09 8.12
N PRO A 94 15.91 -4.71 8.22
CA PRO A 94 15.53 -3.30 8.23
C PRO A 94 16.21 -2.48 9.33
N ALA A 95 16.38 -3.07 10.53
CA ALA A 95 17.06 -2.43 11.64
C ALA A 95 18.54 -2.09 11.32
N ASP A 96 19.23 -2.95 10.56
CA ASP A 96 20.61 -2.70 10.15
C ASP A 96 20.68 -1.59 9.09
N VAL A 97 19.73 -1.53 8.16
CA VAL A 97 19.61 -0.42 7.21
C VAL A 97 19.40 0.92 7.93
N ILE A 98 18.53 0.96 8.95
CA ILE A 98 18.28 2.16 9.75
C ILE A 98 19.54 2.58 10.53
N LYS A 99 20.27 1.61 11.10
CA LYS A 99 21.51 1.88 11.84
C LYS A 99 22.62 2.39 10.89
N GLU A 100 22.80 1.73 9.75
CA GLU A 100 23.83 2.09 8.76
C GLU A 100 23.55 3.45 8.13
N ALA A 101 22.29 3.79 7.84
CA ALA A 101 21.91 5.11 7.33
C ALA A 101 22.24 6.24 8.33
N GLY A 102 22.40 5.92 9.62
CA GLY A 102 22.81 6.86 10.64
C GLY A 102 21.88 8.08 10.75
N GLN A 103 22.46 9.27 10.86
CA GLN A 103 21.73 10.54 10.84
C GLN A 103 21.57 10.98 9.38
N LEU A 104 20.36 10.86 8.86
CA LEU A 104 20.05 11.29 7.50
C LEU A 104 20.10 12.82 7.35
N PRO A 105 20.61 13.35 6.23
CA PRO A 105 20.48 14.77 5.90
C PRO A 105 18.99 15.20 5.87
N PRO A 106 18.68 16.46 6.24
CA PRO A 106 17.29 16.96 6.21
C PRO A 106 16.66 16.90 4.81
N GLU A 107 17.47 17.01 3.77
CA GLU A 107 17.07 16.96 2.36
C GLU A 107 16.97 15.54 1.82
N THR A 108 17.19 14.51 2.67
CA THR A 108 17.07 13.10 2.30
C THR A 108 15.81 12.50 2.91
N LEU A 109 15.10 11.71 2.12
CA LEU A 109 13.97 10.89 2.54
C LEU A 109 14.29 9.42 2.26
N LEU A 110 14.53 8.64 3.31
CA LEU A 110 14.65 7.19 3.25
C LEU A 110 13.30 6.54 3.53
N ILE A 111 12.79 5.78 2.57
CA ILE A 111 11.54 5.04 2.67
C ILE A 111 11.86 3.56 2.79
N LEU A 112 11.41 2.91 3.85
CA LEU A 112 11.42 1.46 3.99
C LEU A 112 9.99 0.95 3.73
N ALA A 113 9.79 0.28 2.60
CA ALA A 113 8.49 -0.27 2.18
C ALA A 113 8.49 -1.80 2.37
N PHE A 114 7.51 -2.32 3.10
CA PHE A 114 7.43 -3.73 3.49
C PHE A 114 6.25 -4.42 2.82
N GLU A 115 6.48 -5.59 2.22
CA GLU A 115 5.44 -6.51 1.74
C GLU A 115 4.87 -7.39 2.87
N SER A 116 4.86 -6.89 4.09
CA SER A 116 4.39 -7.63 5.28
C SER A 116 3.33 -6.84 6.03
N GLU A 117 2.46 -7.58 6.72
CA GLU A 117 1.43 -6.98 7.58
C GLU A 117 2.00 -6.40 8.87
N GLU A 118 3.15 -6.89 9.31
CA GLU A 118 3.79 -6.52 10.57
C GLU A 118 5.27 -6.20 10.38
N ILE A 119 5.79 -5.34 11.23
CA ILE A 119 7.21 -5.04 11.36
C ILE A 119 7.72 -5.63 12.68
N ASP A 120 8.92 -6.23 12.65
CA ASP A 120 9.55 -6.77 13.84
C ASP A 120 9.92 -5.69 14.88
N LYS A 121 9.99 -6.11 16.15
CA LYS A 121 10.25 -5.20 17.26
C LYS A 121 11.63 -4.53 17.21
N GLU A 122 12.64 -5.19 16.64
CA GLU A 122 13.98 -4.62 16.49
C GLU A 122 13.96 -3.44 15.54
N THR A 123 13.26 -3.59 14.40
CA THR A 123 13.07 -2.53 13.42
C THR A 123 12.30 -1.33 14.00
N LEU A 124 11.18 -1.58 14.72
CA LEU A 124 10.43 -0.51 15.37
C LEU A 124 11.27 0.23 16.41
N LYS A 125 12.08 -0.49 17.21
CA LYS A 125 12.99 0.11 18.19
C LYS A 125 14.09 0.94 17.51
N ALA A 126 14.66 0.48 16.40
CA ALA A 126 15.65 1.24 15.64
C ALA A 126 15.06 2.52 15.01
N ALA A 127 13.77 2.51 14.68
CA ALA A 127 13.03 3.62 14.11
C ALA A 127 12.47 4.61 15.15
N GLU A 128 12.44 4.24 16.42
CA GLU A 128 11.81 5.00 17.51
C GLU A 128 12.38 6.43 17.61
N GLY A 129 11.52 7.43 17.68
CA GLY A 129 11.90 8.85 17.74
C GLY A 129 12.54 9.42 16.47
N ARG A 130 12.69 8.62 15.39
CA ARG A 130 13.37 9.00 14.15
C ARG A 130 12.48 8.90 12.91
N ALA A 131 11.53 7.97 12.92
CA ALA A 131 10.73 7.64 11.76
C ALA A 131 9.28 8.06 11.88
N SER A 132 8.70 8.43 10.73
CA SER A 132 7.25 8.45 10.53
C SER A 132 6.80 7.04 10.12
N VAL A 133 5.97 6.38 10.94
CA VAL A 133 5.55 4.98 10.74
C VAL A 133 4.09 4.95 10.31
N TYR A 134 3.78 4.30 9.19
CA TYR A 134 2.44 4.18 8.62
C TYR A 134 2.04 2.72 8.45
N ASP A 135 1.02 2.31 9.21
CA ASP A 135 0.38 0.99 9.13
C ASP A 135 -0.87 1.08 8.24
N PHE A 136 -0.82 0.44 7.08
CA PHE A 136 -1.92 0.36 6.12
C PHE A 136 -2.77 -0.90 6.36
N ALA A 137 -3.45 -0.94 7.49
CA ALA A 137 -4.44 -1.96 7.80
C ALA A 137 -5.60 -1.98 6.80
N SER A 138 -6.45 -3.00 6.85
CA SER A 138 -7.69 -3.07 6.06
C SER A 138 -8.57 -1.84 6.28
N LEU A 139 -9.25 -1.39 5.23
CA LEU A 139 -10.18 -0.28 5.31
C LEU A 139 -11.44 -0.66 6.10
N ASP A 140 -12.00 0.27 6.85
CA ASP A 140 -13.34 0.13 7.41
C ASP A 140 -14.44 0.23 6.32
N ASP A 141 -15.67 -0.15 6.63
CA ASP A 141 -16.80 -0.14 5.67
C ASP A 141 -16.99 1.23 4.99
N ARG A 142 -16.87 2.31 5.75
CA ARG A 142 -17.02 3.68 5.22
C ARG A 142 -15.90 4.04 4.24
N LEU A 143 -14.66 3.71 4.57
CA LEU A 143 -13.51 3.99 3.75
C LEU A 143 -13.48 3.12 2.49
N LEU A 144 -13.90 1.85 2.63
CA LEU A 144 -14.02 0.93 1.52
C LEU A 144 -15.06 1.38 0.51
N LYS A 145 -16.26 1.80 0.96
CA LYS A 145 -17.28 2.39 0.08
C LYS A 145 -16.79 3.66 -0.62
N ALA A 146 -16.05 4.51 0.08
CA ALA A 146 -15.46 5.69 -0.54
C ALA A 146 -14.41 5.33 -1.59
N PHE A 147 -13.60 4.30 -1.34
CA PHE A 147 -12.64 3.75 -2.29
C PHE A 147 -13.35 3.21 -3.54
N ILE A 148 -14.37 2.36 -3.37
CA ILE A 148 -15.19 1.81 -4.45
C ILE A 148 -15.76 2.93 -5.31
N GLY A 149 -16.44 3.90 -4.68
CA GLY A 149 -17.04 5.02 -5.41
C GLY A 149 -16.01 5.87 -6.17
N LYS A 150 -14.78 6.03 -5.64
CA LYS A 150 -13.69 6.72 -6.35
C LYS A 150 -13.21 5.92 -7.57
N ARG A 151 -13.06 4.59 -7.44
CA ARG A 151 -12.61 3.72 -8.54
C ARG A 151 -13.64 3.62 -9.65
N VAL A 152 -14.90 3.43 -9.30
CA VAL A 152 -16.01 3.38 -10.26
C VAL A 152 -16.11 4.69 -11.05
N ARG A 153 -15.94 5.85 -10.39
CA ARG A 153 -15.91 7.15 -11.10
C ARG A 153 -14.72 7.29 -12.04
N ALA A 154 -13.57 6.71 -11.72
CA ALA A 154 -12.41 6.70 -12.61
C ALA A 154 -12.66 5.91 -13.90
N GLU A 155 -13.58 4.91 -13.87
CA GLU A 155 -14.05 4.16 -15.03
C GLU A 155 -15.25 4.85 -15.75
N GLY A 156 -15.59 6.10 -15.38
CA GLY A 156 -16.69 6.85 -15.97
C GLY A 156 -18.08 6.37 -15.57
N LYS A 157 -18.19 5.60 -14.48
CA LYS A 157 -19.45 5.03 -13.99
C LYS A 157 -19.81 5.59 -12.60
N THR A 158 -21.03 5.27 -12.16
CA THR A 158 -21.50 5.50 -10.79
C THR A 158 -21.91 4.18 -10.14
N ILE A 159 -22.05 4.16 -8.83
CA ILE A 159 -22.51 2.99 -8.07
C ILE A 159 -23.34 3.47 -6.87
N GLY A 160 -24.54 2.92 -6.72
CA GLY A 160 -25.40 3.20 -5.58
C GLY A 160 -24.95 2.48 -4.30
N ASN A 161 -25.38 2.98 -3.13
CA ASN A 161 -25.01 2.40 -1.84
C ASN A 161 -25.40 0.91 -1.70
N GLY A 162 -26.54 0.51 -2.29
CA GLY A 162 -27.00 -0.87 -2.29
C GLY A 162 -26.04 -1.79 -3.04
N ALA A 163 -25.73 -1.46 -4.29
CA ALA A 163 -24.80 -2.20 -5.12
C ALA A 163 -23.39 -2.24 -4.52
N ALA A 164 -22.90 -1.11 -3.96
CA ALA A 164 -21.61 -1.09 -3.28
C ALA A 164 -21.55 -2.03 -2.07
N ARG A 165 -22.63 -2.12 -1.27
CA ARG A 165 -22.73 -3.06 -0.15
C ARG A 165 -22.71 -4.50 -0.63
N GLU A 166 -23.49 -4.83 -1.65
CA GLU A 166 -23.52 -6.16 -2.25
C GLU A 166 -22.15 -6.57 -2.78
N PHE A 167 -21.46 -5.69 -3.48
CA PHE A 167 -20.10 -5.94 -3.95
C PHE A 167 -19.12 -6.24 -2.79
N ILE A 168 -19.17 -5.48 -1.70
CA ILE A 168 -18.36 -5.72 -0.51
C ILE A 168 -18.66 -7.10 0.08
N GLU A 169 -19.93 -7.48 0.17
CA GLU A 169 -20.36 -8.78 0.71
C GLU A 169 -19.87 -9.95 -0.16
N VAL A 170 -20.12 -9.85 -1.46
CA VAL A 170 -19.71 -10.88 -2.43
C VAL A 170 -18.19 -11.02 -2.52
N SER A 171 -17.45 -9.93 -2.42
CA SER A 171 -15.98 -9.94 -2.44
C SER A 171 -15.37 -10.68 -1.23
N GLY A 172 -16.07 -10.75 -0.12
CA GLY A 172 -15.53 -11.33 1.11
C GLY A 172 -14.39 -10.55 1.75
N TYR A 173 -14.22 -9.27 1.42
CA TYR A 173 -13.13 -8.42 1.93
C TYR A 173 -13.02 -8.42 3.45
N PHE A 174 -14.15 -8.47 4.16
CA PHE A 174 -14.19 -8.49 5.63
C PHE A 174 -14.15 -9.89 6.24
N HIS A 175 -14.06 -10.95 5.46
CA HIS A 175 -13.94 -12.28 6.01
C HIS A 175 -12.58 -12.46 6.68
N ARG A 176 -12.54 -13.07 7.86
CA ARG A 176 -11.36 -13.20 8.71
C ARG A 176 -10.16 -13.83 8.00
N ASP A 177 -10.42 -14.85 7.20
CA ASP A 177 -9.40 -15.64 6.49
C ASP A 177 -9.33 -15.25 4.99
N SER A 178 -9.75 -14.03 4.65
CA SER A 178 -9.77 -13.57 3.26
C SER A 178 -8.43 -13.03 2.83
N ASP A 179 -7.90 -13.55 1.72
CA ASP A 179 -6.76 -13.00 1.00
C ASP A 179 -7.19 -11.91 0.00
N TYR A 180 -8.47 -11.51 0.01
CA TYR A 180 -9.00 -10.50 -0.89
C TYR A 180 -8.55 -9.10 -0.45
N THR A 181 -7.82 -8.42 -1.33
CA THR A 181 -7.19 -7.13 -1.08
C THR A 181 -7.79 -6.03 -1.95
N LEU A 182 -7.37 -4.77 -1.75
CA LEU A 182 -7.75 -3.66 -2.61
C LEU A 182 -7.28 -3.83 -4.06
N TYR A 183 -6.23 -4.61 -4.34
CA TYR A 183 -5.84 -4.97 -5.71
C TYR A 183 -6.88 -5.84 -6.40
N ASN A 184 -7.37 -6.87 -5.70
CA ASN A 184 -8.44 -7.72 -6.22
C ASN A 184 -9.71 -6.91 -6.47
N LEU A 185 -10.07 -6.07 -5.50
CA LEU A 185 -11.26 -5.22 -5.55
C LEU A 185 -11.19 -4.23 -6.74
N GLU A 186 -10.05 -3.58 -6.96
CA GLU A 186 -9.87 -2.69 -8.11
C GLU A 186 -10.00 -3.44 -9.45
N ASN A 187 -9.38 -4.62 -9.56
CA ASN A 187 -9.48 -5.43 -10.77
C ASN A 187 -10.92 -5.87 -11.06
N ASP A 188 -11.66 -6.29 -10.03
CA ASP A 188 -13.05 -6.71 -10.21
C ASP A 188 -13.95 -5.51 -10.52
N LEU A 189 -13.73 -4.35 -9.92
CA LEU A 189 -14.46 -3.12 -10.29
C LEU A 189 -14.24 -2.72 -11.75
N LYS A 190 -13.02 -2.87 -12.29
CA LYS A 190 -12.74 -2.61 -13.71
C LYS A 190 -13.52 -3.56 -14.62
N LYS A 191 -13.58 -4.85 -14.26
CA LYS A 191 -14.36 -5.85 -15.03
C LYS A 191 -15.87 -5.54 -14.99
N ILE A 192 -16.39 -5.22 -13.80
CA ILE A 192 -17.80 -4.88 -13.60
C ILE A 192 -18.14 -3.60 -14.39
N ALA A 193 -17.30 -2.56 -14.32
CA ALA A 193 -17.50 -1.33 -15.06
C ALA A 193 -17.47 -1.53 -16.57
N ALA A 194 -16.60 -2.42 -17.06
CA ALA A 194 -16.54 -2.80 -18.48
C ALA A 194 -17.76 -3.63 -18.92
N HIS A 195 -18.35 -4.44 -18.04
CA HIS A 195 -19.56 -5.21 -18.30
C HIS A 195 -20.82 -4.34 -18.30
N CYS A 196 -20.88 -3.36 -17.42
CA CYS A 196 -22.02 -2.45 -17.26
C CYS A 196 -22.23 -1.60 -18.51
N THR A 197 -23.38 -1.76 -19.18
CA THR A 197 -23.75 -0.98 -20.39
C THR A 197 -24.31 0.39 -20.05
N GLY A 198 -24.87 0.58 -18.84
CA GLY A 198 -25.42 1.84 -18.35
C GLY A 198 -24.37 2.76 -17.71
N GLU A 199 -24.83 3.89 -17.17
CA GLU A 199 -23.97 4.82 -16.41
C GLU A 199 -23.81 4.40 -14.94
N GLU A 200 -24.77 3.64 -14.41
CA GLU A 200 -24.78 3.17 -13.02
C GLU A 200 -24.61 1.66 -12.94
N ILE A 201 -23.63 1.22 -12.14
CA ILE A 201 -23.39 -0.21 -11.84
C ILE A 201 -24.49 -0.70 -10.90
N THR A 202 -25.17 -1.77 -11.32
CA THR A 202 -26.25 -2.41 -10.59
C THR A 202 -25.80 -3.70 -9.88
N ALA A 203 -26.65 -4.26 -9.02
CA ALA A 203 -26.43 -5.57 -8.42
C ALA A 203 -26.33 -6.68 -9.48
N ASP A 204 -27.10 -6.59 -10.55
CA ASP A 204 -27.07 -7.58 -11.65
C ASP A 204 -25.72 -7.57 -12.38
N ASP A 205 -25.12 -6.39 -12.61
CA ASP A 205 -23.79 -6.28 -13.22
C ASP A 205 -22.72 -6.93 -12.32
N ILE A 206 -22.81 -6.71 -11.00
CA ILE A 206 -21.91 -7.32 -10.02
C ILE A 206 -22.03 -8.84 -10.08
N ASN A 207 -23.25 -9.37 -9.98
CA ASN A 207 -23.51 -10.80 -9.94
C ASN A 207 -23.12 -11.50 -11.26
N ALA A 208 -23.31 -10.85 -12.41
CA ALA A 208 -22.89 -11.38 -13.70
C ALA A 208 -21.37 -11.61 -13.80
N VAL A 209 -20.58 -10.70 -13.24
CA VAL A 209 -19.10 -10.78 -13.27
C VAL A 209 -18.56 -11.66 -12.15
N THR A 210 -19.10 -11.55 -10.92
CA THR A 210 -18.56 -12.27 -9.76
C THR A 210 -18.91 -13.75 -9.78
N ASN A 211 -20.10 -14.14 -10.25
CA ASN A 211 -20.48 -15.56 -10.40
C ASN A 211 -19.65 -16.32 -11.46
N GLY A 212 -19.03 -15.58 -12.41
CA GLY A 212 -18.14 -16.16 -13.41
C GLY A 212 -16.66 -16.17 -13.02
N SER A 213 -16.26 -15.41 -12.00
CA SER A 213 -14.83 -15.18 -11.66
C SER A 213 -14.40 -15.74 -10.29
N ILE A 214 -15.34 -16.00 -9.41
CA ILE A 214 -15.05 -16.56 -8.08
C ILE A 214 -15.15 -18.08 -8.18
N GLU A 215 -14.09 -18.74 -8.59
CA GLU A 215 -13.86 -20.13 -8.18
C GLU A 215 -13.75 -20.12 -6.65
N ARG A 216 -14.89 -20.37 -5.98
CA ARG A 216 -14.91 -20.67 -4.54
C ARG A 216 -14.02 -21.89 -4.36
N LYS A 217 -12.82 -21.72 -3.76
CA LYS A 217 -12.08 -22.85 -3.21
C LYS A 217 -13.08 -23.63 -2.35
N PRO A 218 -13.35 -24.92 -2.63
CA PRO A 218 -14.28 -25.68 -1.82
C PRO A 218 -13.77 -25.67 -0.38
N GLN A 219 -14.61 -25.22 0.55
CA GLN A 219 -14.37 -25.41 1.97
C GLN A 219 -14.11 -26.90 2.19
N GLY A 220 -12.90 -27.23 2.62
CA GLY A 220 -12.53 -28.59 2.98
C GLY A 220 -13.50 -29.10 4.05
N ARG A 221 -14.48 -29.90 3.66
CA ARG A 221 -15.27 -30.75 4.57
C ARG A 221 -14.27 -31.67 5.25
N GLY A 222 -14.03 -31.41 6.54
CA GLY A 222 -13.32 -32.34 7.40
C GLY A 222 -13.96 -33.72 7.26
N ILE A 223 -13.20 -34.66 6.75
CA ILE A 223 -13.57 -36.08 6.78
C ILE A 223 -13.42 -36.49 8.25
N GLN A 224 -14.53 -36.56 8.95
CA GLN A 224 -14.61 -37.34 10.17
C GLN A 224 -14.44 -38.81 9.77
N ASN A 225 -13.26 -39.36 9.99
CA ASN A 225 -13.09 -40.79 10.02
C ASN A 225 -13.68 -41.32 11.33
N VAL A 226 -14.86 -41.91 11.21
CA VAL A 226 -15.36 -42.93 12.14
C VAL A 226 -14.73 -44.27 11.70
N ILE A 227 -13.88 -44.82 12.49
CA ILE A 227 -13.83 -46.23 13.00
C ILE A 227 -12.63 -46.33 13.91
#